data_a8a6cd006a04714b2853e5ed10c0f0b8
#
_entry.id   a8a6cd006a04714b2853e5ed10c0f0b8
#
_cell.length_a   1.000
_cell.length_b   1.000
_cell.length_c   1.000
_cell.angle_alpha   90.00
_cell.angle_beta   90.00
_cell.angle_gamma   90.00
#
_symmetry.space_group_name_H-M   'P 1'
#
loop_
_entity.id
_entity.type
_entity.pdbx_description
1 polymer ?
#
loop_
_entity_poly.entity_id
_entity_poly.type
_entity_poly.pdbx_seq_one_letter_code
_entity_poly.pdbx_strand_id
1 'polypeptide(L)'
;MKKSQKVKIFVTGSDTNVGKTYVANSLIQFIISQGFSITPFKPIETGCKRFNNQLIPNDSNRFFKSIKQKIALDKINPYRFFHPLSPNKAIKLAKKRIFLENYLNKLHKLPKNDVLLIEGAGGLFSPIALDGLNVDLIKRIQAKTILVVEDKLGAINSALLNIECCKNKKINLVGIILNRKVKEIPKGMDNMKEIRSYSDIPIFQTYNCTIRSNRKVFAKLFDLIFS
;
A
#
# COMPACT_ATOMS: atom_id res chain seq x y z
N MET A 1 -11.09 -6.01 28.09
CA MET A 1 -11.82 -5.71 26.85
C MET A 1 -10.94 -6.07 25.63
N LYS A 2 -11.37 -6.97 24.73
CA LYS A 2 -10.63 -7.27 23.49
C LYS A 2 -10.69 -6.02 22.63
N LYS A 3 -9.56 -5.33 22.42
CA LYS A 3 -9.45 -4.24 21.44
C LYS A 3 -9.78 -4.81 20.06
N SER A 4 -10.96 -4.52 19.54
CA SER A 4 -11.27 -4.81 18.14
C SER A 4 -10.40 -3.91 17.29
N GLN A 5 -9.82 -4.45 16.23
CA GLN A 5 -9.09 -3.68 15.23
C GLN A 5 -10.04 -2.63 14.64
N LYS A 6 -9.79 -1.33 14.89
CA LYS A 6 -10.74 -0.27 14.58
C LYS A 6 -10.73 0.10 13.09
N VAL A 7 -9.57 0.13 12.46
CA VAL A 7 -9.40 0.60 11.08
C VAL A 7 -8.50 -0.33 10.27
N LYS A 8 -8.94 -0.69 9.06
CA LYS A 8 -8.15 -1.43 8.08
C LYS A 8 -7.86 -0.53 6.89
N ILE A 9 -6.59 -0.36 6.55
CA ILE A 9 -6.12 0.46 5.44
C ILE A 9 -5.41 -0.44 4.44
N PHE A 10 -5.70 -0.26 3.15
CA PHE A 10 -4.96 -0.90 2.07
C PHE A 10 -4.32 0.15 1.17
N VAL A 11 -3.01 0.13 1.08
CA VAL A 11 -2.24 0.97 0.16
C VAL A 11 -1.98 0.19 -1.12
N THR A 12 -2.63 0.60 -2.21
CA THR A 12 -2.42 0.06 -3.55
C THR A 12 -1.76 1.11 -4.45
N GLY A 13 -1.39 0.75 -5.65
CA GLY A 13 -0.85 1.67 -6.64
C GLY A 13 -1.56 1.56 -7.97
N SER A 14 -1.37 2.58 -8.82
CA SER A 14 -1.72 2.47 -10.23
C SER A 14 -0.78 1.52 -10.97
N ASP A 15 0.45 1.33 -10.45
CA ASP A 15 1.47 0.47 -11.05
C ASP A 15 2.54 0.06 -10.01
N THR A 16 3.56 -0.66 -10.47
CA THR A 16 4.80 -0.95 -9.72
C THR A 16 5.65 0.34 -9.62
N ASN A 17 6.41 0.45 -8.53
CA ASN A 17 7.34 1.57 -8.27
C ASN A 17 6.71 2.98 -8.20
N VAL A 18 5.39 3.14 -8.12
CA VAL A 18 4.75 4.46 -7.97
C VAL A 18 5.00 5.12 -6.61
N GLY A 19 5.60 4.39 -5.65
CA GLY A 19 5.94 4.90 -4.32
C GLY A 19 5.02 4.41 -3.20
N LYS A 20 4.34 3.28 -3.39
CA LYS A 20 3.49 2.66 -2.35
C LYS A 20 4.18 2.57 -1.00
N THR A 21 5.38 1.98 -0.99
CA THR A 21 6.14 1.76 0.24
C THR A 21 6.53 3.06 0.94
N TYR A 22 6.85 4.11 0.15
CA TYR A 22 7.10 5.43 0.71
C TYR A 22 5.85 5.97 1.42
N VAL A 23 4.70 5.95 0.75
CA VAL A 23 3.42 6.43 1.29
C VAL A 23 3.00 5.59 2.50
N ALA A 24 3.03 4.27 2.39
CA ALA A 24 2.67 3.35 3.47
C ALA A 24 3.54 3.57 4.72
N ASN A 25 4.86 3.64 4.53
CA ASN A 25 5.80 3.84 5.64
C ASN A 25 5.65 5.22 6.30
N SER A 26 5.41 6.27 5.51
CA SER A 26 5.16 7.62 6.02
C SER A 26 3.85 7.67 6.82
N LEU A 27 2.80 7.00 6.34
CA LEU A 27 1.53 6.91 7.03
C LEU A 27 1.66 6.11 8.34
N ILE A 28 2.43 4.99 8.35
CA ILE A 28 2.74 4.24 9.57
C ILE A 28 3.37 5.16 10.63
N GLN A 29 4.40 5.91 10.24
CA GLN A 29 5.10 6.81 11.16
C GLN A 29 4.19 7.95 11.65
N PHE A 30 3.35 8.50 10.76
CA PHE A 30 2.38 9.52 11.13
C PHE A 30 1.35 8.98 12.14
N ILE A 31 0.74 7.83 11.90
CA ILE A 31 -0.24 7.19 12.79
C ILE A 31 0.37 6.93 14.18
N ILE A 32 1.61 6.44 14.23
CA ILE A 32 2.34 6.24 15.49
C ILE A 32 2.54 7.58 16.21
N SER A 33 2.87 8.66 15.48
CA SER A 33 3.05 10.00 16.07
C SER A 33 1.77 10.60 16.64
N GLN A 34 0.60 10.09 16.23
CA GLN A 34 -0.71 10.45 16.78
C GLN A 34 -1.13 9.55 17.96
N GLY A 35 -0.24 8.67 18.44
CA GLY A 35 -0.50 7.82 19.60
C GLY A 35 -1.24 6.52 19.31
N PHE A 36 -1.51 6.19 18.05
CA PHE A 36 -2.20 4.95 17.68
C PHE A 36 -1.22 3.79 17.53
N SER A 37 -1.67 2.60 17.93
CA SER A 37 -0.97 1.35 17.66
C SER A 37 -1.27 0.84 16.25
N ILE A 38 -0.24 0.32 15.55
CA ILE A 38 -0.38 -0.11 14.15
C ILE A 38 0.30 -1.46 13.90
N THR A 39 -0.35 -2.27 13.09
CA THR A 39 0.20 -3.51 12.54
C THR A 39 0.37 -3.34 11.04
N PRO A 40 1.60 -3.21 10.52
CA PRO A 40 1.84 -3.25 9.09
C PRO A 40 1.81 -4.70 8.57
N PHE A 41 1.35 -4.88 7.34
CA PHE A 41 1.34 -6.17 6.66
C PHE A 41 1.65 -6.02 5.17
N LYS A 42 2.65 -6.73 4.70
CA LYS A 42 3.02 -6.88 3.29
C LYS A 42 2.82 -8.35 2.92
N PRO A 43 1.68 -8.76 2.34
CA PRO A 43 1.35 -10.16 2.11
C PRO A 43 2.44 -10.91 1.38
N ILE A 44 3.02 -10.29 0.37
CA ILE A 44 4.03 -10.86 -0.51
C ILE A 44 5.00 -9.79 -0.97
N GLU A 45 6.28 -10.14 -1.06
CA GLU A 45 7.34 -9.27 -1.60
C GLU A 45 8.21 -10.08 -2.56
N THR A 46 8.41 -9.55 -3.77
CA THR A 46 9.27 -10.09 -4.82
C THR A 46 10.48 -9.20 -5.03
N GLY A 47 11.58 -9.74 -5.57
CA GLY A 47 12.84 -9.00 -5.71
C GLY A 47 13.58 -8.83 -4.39
N CYS A 48 13.36 -9.72 -3.43
CA CYS A 48 14.09 -9.72 -2.17
C CYS A 48 15.58 -10.03 -2.40
N LYS A 49 16.44 -9.33 -1.69
CA LYS A 49 17.88 -9.62 -1.71
C LYS A 49 18.16 -10.92 -0.97
N ARG A 50 19.22 -11.64 -1.39
CA ARG A 50 19.69 -12.83 -0.67
C ARG A 50 20.92 -12.47 0.17
N PHE A 51 20.88 -12.82 1.45
CA PHE A 51 22.00 -12.67 2.37
C PHE A 51 22.01 -13.87 3.34
N ASN A 52 23.12 -14.56 3.45
CA ASN A 52 23.28 -15.78 4.29
C ASN A 52 22.09 -16.77 4.15
N ASN A 53 21.77 -17.12 2.91
CA ASN A 53 20.64 -18.00 2.54
C ASN A 53 19.24 -17.50 2.96
N GLN A 54 19.12 -16.31 3.51
CA GLN A 54 17.85 -15.69 3.85
C GLN A 54 17.43 -14.65 2.82
N LEU A 55 16.12 -14.53 2.58
CA LEU A 55 15.55 -13.50 1.75
C LEU A 55 15.23 -12.26 2.59
N ILE A 56 15.89 -11.16 2.27
CA ILE A 56 15.76 -9.88 2.96
C ILE A 56 14.79 -9.01 2.16
N PRO A 57 13.58 -8.77 2.66
CA PRO A 57 12.59 -7.93 2.00
C PRO A 57 12.94 -6.44 2.23
N ASN A 58 12.95 -5.65 1.17
CA ASN A 58 13.34 -4.24 1.25
C ASN A 58 12.21 -3.37 1.84
N ASP A 59 10.99 -3.56 1.34
CA ASP A 59 9.82 -2.77 1.73
C ASP A 59 9.41 -3.09 3.17
N SER A 60 9.28 -4.38 3.49
CA SER A 60 8.85 -4.83 4.81
C SER A 60 9.85 -4.53 5.91
N ASN A 61 11.15 -4.47 5.59
CA ASN A 61 12.17 -4.00 6.53
C ASN A 61 11.99 -2.54 6.94
N ARG A 62 11.51 -1.68 6.04
CA ARG A 62 11.19 -0.29 6.38
C ARG A 62 10.05 -0.24 7.40
N PHE A 63 9.01 -1.03 7.21
CA PHE A 63 7.89 -1.14 8.17
C PHE A 63 8.35 -1.68 9.52
N PHE A 64 9.14 -2.75 9.51
CA PHE A 64 9.70 -3.37 10.70
C PHE A 64 10.49 -2.36 11.56
N LYS A 65 11.34 -1.56 10.91
CA LYS A 65 12.09 -0.48 11.58
C LYS A 65 11.16 0.62 12.13
N SER A 66 10.15 1.03 11.35
CA SER A 66 9.22 2.10 11.74
C SER A 66 8.39 1.76 12.97
N ILE A 67 8.03 0.49 13.16
CA ILE A 67 7.34 0.03 14.37
C ILE A 67 8.32 -0.37 15.50
N LYS A 68 9.59 0.01 15.39
CA LYS A 68 10.65 -0.33 16.36
C LYS A 68 10.73 -1.85 16.64
N GLN A 69 10.58 -2.67 15.59
CA GLN A 69 10.70 -4.14 15.62
C GLN A 69 9.73 -4.87 16.56
N LYS A 70 8.62 -4.23 16.95
CA LYS A 70 7.65 -4.79 17.91
C LYS A 70 6.89 -6.02 17.39
N ILE A 71 6.88 -6.26 16.08
CA ILE A 71 6.24 -7.41 15.43
C ILE A 71 7.28 -8.09 14.56
N ALA A 72 7.45 -9.41 14.69
CA ALA A 72 8.43 -10.16 13.92
C ALA A 72 8.25 -9.96 12.41
N LEU A 73 9.38 -9.82 11.68
CA LEU A 73 9.38 -9.54 10.25
C LEU A 73 8.61 -10.58 9.43
N ASP A 74 8.64 -11.86 9.83
CA ASP A 74 7.90 -12.95 9.18
C ASP A 74 6.38 -12.84 9.36
N LYS A 75 5.92 -12.16 10.41
CA LYS A 75 4.50 -11.83 10.59
C LYS A 75 4.09 -10.65 9.71
N ILE A 76 4.98 -9.66 9.52
CA ILE A 76 4.75 -8.51 8.64
C ILE A 76 4.75 -8.95 7.19
N ASN A 77 5.72 -9.80 6.79
CA ASN A 77 5.89 -10.26 5.42
C ASN A 77 6.10 -11.78 5.38
N PRO A 78 5.01 -12.55 5.27
CA PRO A 78 5.07 -14.01 5.33
C PRO A 78 5.62 -14.67 4.06
N TYR A 79 5.51 -14.01 2.88
CA TYR A 79 5.91 -14.61 1.62
C TYR A 79 6.91 -13.72 0.89
N ARG A 80 8.13 -14.25 0.69
CA ARG A 80 9.27 -13.57 0.08
C ARG A 80 9.79 -14.37 -1.10
N PHE A 81 10.13 -13.67 -2.17
CA PHE A 81 10.66 -14.27 -3.38
C PHE A 81 11.87 -13.47 -3.90
N PHE A 82 12.87 -14.20 -4.35
CA PHE A 82 14.12 -13.61 -4.87
C PHE A 82 13.89 -12.88 -6.21
N HIS A 83 13.20 -13.54 -7.15
CA HIS A 83 13.02 -12.98 -8.50
C HIS A 83 12.07 -11.78 -8.48
N PRO A 84 12.43 -10.65 -9.15
CA PRO A 84 11.59 -9.46 -9.25
C PRO A 84 10.51 -9.63 -10.33
N LEU A 85 9.64 -10.59 -10.12
CA LEU A 85 8.54 -10.95 -11.01
C LEU A 85 7.19 -10.60 -10.38
N SER A 86 6.11 -10.65 -11.17
CA SER A 86 4.78 -10.57 -10.57
C SER A 86 4.60 -11.67 -9.51
N PRO A 87 3.89 -11.39 -8.42
CA PRO A 87 3.72 -12.36 -7.33
C PRO A 87 3.24 -13.74 -7.79
N ASN A 88 2.23 -13.79 -8.67
CA ASN A 88 1.72 -15.05 -9.22
C ASN A 88 2.81 -15.84 -9.96
N LYS A 89 3.63 -15.16 -10.78
CA LYS A 89 4.75 -15.82 -11.49
C LYS A 89 5.83 -16.30 -10.52
N ALA A 90 6.17 -15.50 -9.51
CA ALA A 90 7.15 -15.85 -8.49
C ALA A 90 6.69 -17.07 -7.65
N ILE A 91 5.40 -17.13 -7.29
CA ILE A 91 4.78 -18.26 -6.59
C ILE A 91 4.90 -19.54 -7.43
N LYS A 92 4.53 -19.49 -8.73
CA LYS A 92 4.61 -20.63 -9.65
C LYS A 92 6.04 -21.10 -9.84
N LEU A 93 6.99 -20.17 -10.05
CA LEU A 93 8.41 -20.49 -10.23
C LEU A 93 9.00 -21.20 -8.98
N ALA A 94 8.58 -20.76 -7.79
CA ALA A 94 8.99 -21.36 -6.54
C ALA A 94 8.23 -22.67 -6.19
N LYS A 95 7.35 -23.14 -7.08
CA LYS A 95 6.49 -24.33 -6.88
C LYS A 95 5.67 -24.27 -5.58
N LYS A 96 5.30 -23.05 -5.13
CA LYS A 96 4.46 -22.84 -3.95
C LYS A 96 2.98 -22.75 -4.33
N ARG A 97 2.11 -23.01 -3.37
CA ARG A 97 0.66 -22.85 -3.50
C ARG A 97 0.22 -21.78 -2.51
N ILE A 98 0.01 -20.55 -3.00
CA ILE A 98 -0.41 -19.39 -2.20
C ILE A 98 -1.67 -18.83 -2.81
N PHE A 99 -2.75 -18.88 -2.04
CA PHE A 99 -4.09 -18.42 -2.37
C PHE A 99 -4.44 -17.22 -1.48
N LEU A 100 -5.47 -16.46 -1.81
CA LEU A 100 -5.94 -15.33 -1.00
C LEU A 100 -6.24 -15.76 0.45
N GLU A 101 -6.79 -16.94 0.63
CA GLU A 101 -7.09 -17.50 1.95
C GLU A 101 -5.85 -17.62 2.84
N ASN A 102 -4.69 -17.91 2.26
CA ASN A 102 -3.45 -17.96 3.03
C ASN A 102 -3.08 -16.59 3.63
N TYR A 103 -3.37 -15.49 2.92
CA TYR A 103 -3.17 -14.14 3.46
C TYR A 103 -4.16 -13.82 4.57
N LEU A 104 -5.45 -14.18 4.42
CA LEU A 104 -6.46 -13.98 5.45
C LEU A 104 -6.10 -14.75 6.74
N ASN A 105 -5.66 -16.00 6.61
CA ASN A 105 -5.21 -16.80 7.73
C ASN A 105 -3.97 -16.22 8.44
N LYS A 106 -3.07 -15.56 7.70
CA LYS A 106 -1.95 -14.82 8.32
C LYS A 106 -2.43 -13.56 9.01
N LEU A 107 -3.35 -12.80 8.40
CA LEU A 107 -3.94 -11.60 8.99
C LEU A 107 -4.64 -11.88 10.32
N HIS A 108 -5.38 -12.98 10.43
CA HIS A 108 -6.07 -13.37 11.67
C HIS A 108 -5.11 -13.64 12.84
N LYS A 109 -3.87 -14.01 12.55
CA LYS A 109 -2.82 -14.30 13.55
C LYS A 109 -1.98 -13.08 13.94
N LEU A 110 -2.26 -11.92 13.36
CA LEU A 110 -1.55 -10.68 13.69
C LEU A 110 -2.05 -10.07 15.01
N PRO A 111 -1.20 -9.29 15.70
CA PRO A 111 -1.63 -8.50 16.85
C PRO A 111 -2.78 -7.56 16.46
N LYS A 112 -3.82 -7.51 17.31
CA LYS A 112 -4.96 -6.59 17.14
C LYS A 112 -4.58 -5.22 17.69
N ASN A 113 -4.05 -4.37 16.84
CA ASN A 113 -3.77 -2.98 17.09
C ASN A 113 -4.94 -2.07 16.62
N ASP A 114 -4.87 -0.78 16.90
CA ASP A 114 -5.90 0.18 16.48
C ASP A 114 -6.02 0.21 14.95
N VAL A 115 -4.90 0.05 14.25
CA VAL A 115 -4.82 0.10 12.80
C VAL A 115 -4.14 -1.15 12.24
N LEU A 116 -4.72 -1.73 11.18
CA LEU A 116 -4.06 -2.66 10.28
C LEU A 116 -3.76 -1.95 8.97
N LEU A 117 -2.50 -1.78 8.61
CA LEU A 117 -2.11 -1.21 7.33
C LEU A 117 -1.50 -2.29 6.45
N ILE A 118 -2.11 -2.51 5.29
CA ILE A 118 -1.67 -3.50 4.31
C ILE A 118 -1.11 -2.77 3.09
N GLU A 119 0.05 -3.18 2.62
CA GLU A 119 0.56 -2.75 1.33
C GLU A 119 0.49 -3.89 0.31
N GLY A 120 -0.20 -3.65 -0.80
CA GLY A 120 -0.27 -4.56 -1.93
C GLY A 120 1.05 -4.65 -2.72
N ALA A 121 1.11 -5.58 -3.66
CA ALA A 121 2.23 -5.72 -4.60
C ALA A 121 1.76 -5.38 -6.02
N GLY A 122 2.48 -4.49 -6.71
CA GLY A 122 2.06 -4.00 -8.03
C GLY A 122 0.87 -3.03 -7.98
N GLY A 123 0.06 -2.99 -9.02
CA GLY A 123 -1.14 -2.15 -9.13
C GLY A 123 -2.39 -2.83 -8.57
N LEU A 124 -3.53 -2.11 -8.63
CA LEU A 124 -4.82 -2.58 -8.11
C LEU A 124 -5.23 -3.96 -8.68
N PHE A 125 -5.00 -4.20 -9.95
CA PHE A 125 -5.31 -5.45 -10.64
C PHE A 125 -4.11 -6.40 -10.76
N SER A 126 -3.02 -6.16 -10.05
CA SER A 126 -1.90 -7.11 -10.05
C SER A 126 -2.26 -8.40 -9.33
N PRO A 127 -1.94 -9.58 -9.93
CA PRO A 127 -2.17 -10.86 -9.30
C PRO A 127 -1.20 -11.09 -8.14
N ILE A 128 -1.73 -11.18 -6.93
CA ILE A 128 -0.95 -11.37 -5.69
C ILE A 128 -0.97 -12.80 -5.18
N ALA A 129 -1.89 -13.62 -5.68
CA ALA A 129 -2.06 -15.02 -5.33
C ALA A 129 -2.32 -15.85 -6.59
N LEU A 130 -2.47 -17.17 -6.47
CA LEU A 130 -2.82 -18.02 -7.59
C LEU A 130 -4.29 -17.84 -8.02
N ASP A 131 -5.14 -17.38 -7.11
CA ASP A 131 -6.60 -17.26 -7.26
C ASP A 131 -7.12 -15.83 -7.11
N GLY A 132 -6.25 -14.80 -7.08
CA GLY A 132 -6.75 -13.46 -6.89
C GLY A 132 -5.75 -12.32 -7.03
N LEU A 133 -6.34 -11.13 -7.15
CA LEU A 133 -5.69 -9.84 -7.37
C LEU A 133 -5.68 -9.02 -6.06
N ASN A 134 -4.97 -7.88 -6.04
CA ASN A 134 -5.06 -6.95 -4.91
C ASN A 134 -6.50 -6.53 -4.63
N VAL A 135 -7.29 -6.22 -5.67
CA VAL A 135 -8.68 -5.82 -5.54
C VAL A 135 -9.53 -6.86 -4.82
N ASP A 136 -9.27 -8.15 -5.05
CA ASP A 136 -10.02 -9.23 -4.40
C ASP A 136 -9.68 -9.34 -2.91
N LEU A 137 -8.40 -9.15 -2.55
CA LEU A 137 -8.00 -9.09 -1.15
C LEU A 137 -8.62 -7.87 -0.45
N ILE A 138 -8.59 -6.70 -1.07
CA ILE A 138 -9.22 -5.47 -0.53
C ILE A 138 -10.71 -5.73 -0.21
N LYS A 139 -11.45 -6.34 -1.14
CA LYS A 139 -12.87 -6.67 -0.94
C LYS A 139 -13.08 -7.62 0.23
N ARG A 140 -12.30 -8.70 0.32
CA ARG A 140 -12.44 -9.69 1.40
C ARG A 140 -12.18 -9.10 2.78
N ILE A 141 -11.24 -8.18 2.89
CA ILE A 141 -10.91 -7.53 4.18
C ILE A 141 -11.71 -6.27 4.47
N GLN A 142 -12.43 -5.74 3.48
CA GLN A 142 -13.23 -4.49 3.59
C GLN A 142 -12.37 -3.32 4.09
N ALA A 143 -11.23 -3.08 3.47
CA ALA A 143 -10.32 -2.02 3.86
C ALA A 143 -10.67 -0.67 3.22
N LYS A 144 -10.45 0.42 3.96
CA LYS A 144 -10.33 1.77 3.38
C LYS A 144 -9.09 1.78 2.49
N THR A 145 -9.25 2.16 1.22
CA THR A 145 -8.18 2.03 0.21
C THR A 145 -7.58 3.38 -0.13
N ILE A 146 -6.26 3.42 -0.22
CA ILE A 146 -5.49 4.57 -0.69
C ILE A 146 -4.82 4.15 -2.00
N LEU A 147 -5.05 4.92 -3.06
CA LEU A 147 -4.39 4.73 -4.35
C LEU A 147 -3.17 5.64 -4.47
N VAL A 148 -2.03 5.07 -4.74
CA VAL A 148 -0.80 5.81 -5.03
C VAL A 148 -0.57 5.82 -6.53
N VAL A 149 -0.43 7.01 -7.10
CA VAL A 149 -0.15 7.26 -8.52
C VAL A 149 1.14 8.05 -8.61
N GLU A 150 2.05 7.69 -9.50
CA GLU A 150 3.23 8.51 -9.77
C GLU A 150 2.80 9.79 -10.49
N ASP A 151 3.18 10.96 -9.94
CA ASP A 151 2.86 12.26 -10.53
C ASP A 151 3.79 12.59 -11.70
N LYS A 152 3.39 12.12 -12.88
CA LYS A 152 4.08 12.29 -14.16
C LYS A 152 3.10 12.36 -15.32
N LEU A 153 3.59 12.57 -16.53
CA LEU A 153 2.76 12.46 -17.75
C LEU A 153 2.09 11.07 -17.80
N GLY A 154 0.78 11.04 -18.08
CA GLY A 154 -0.06 9.83 -18.02
C GLY A 154 -0.68 9.52 -16.65
N ALA A 155 -0.39 10.31 -15.61
CA ALA A 155 -0.97 10.13 -14.28
C ALA A 155 -2.49 10.27 -14.28
N ILE A 156 -3.04 11.20 -15.08
CA ILE A 156 -4.48 11.45 -15.20
C ILE A 156 -5.19 10.17 -15.65
N ASN A 157 -4.78 9.60 -16.78
CA ASN A 157 -5.36 8.35 -17.29
C ASN A 157 -5.25 7.22 -16.27
N SER A 158 -4.06 7.04 -15.67
CA SER A 158 -3.84 6.00 -14.66
C SER A 158 -4.73 6.18 -13.43
N ALA A 159 -4.92 7.42 -12.96
CA ALA A 159 -5.80 7.71 -11.84
C ALA A 159 -7.26 7.42 -12.16
N LEU A 160 -7.77 7.98 -13.26
CA LEU A 160 -9.18 7.85 -13.65
C LEU A 160 -9.58 6.40 -13.91
N LEU A 161 -8.75 5.61 -14.59
CA LEU A 161 -9.00 4.17 -14.77
C LEU A 161 -9.10 3.42 -13.43
N ASN A 162 -8.22 3.72 -12.47
CA ASN A 162 -8.28 3.09 -11.15
C ASN A 162 -9.48 3.57 -10.33
N ILE A 163 -9.88 4.84 -10.43
CA ILE A 163 -11.09 5.37 -9.80
C ILE A 163 -12.32 4.61 -10.31
N GLU A 164 -12.46 4.51 -11.64
CA GLU A 164 -13.58 3.81 -12.28
C GLU A 164 -13.61 2.32 -11.88
N CYS A 165 -12.44 1.68 -11.84
CA CYS A 165 -12.33 0.31 -11.34
C CYS A 165 -12.75 0.18 -9.88
N CYS A 166 -12.33 1.10 -9.01
CA CYS A 166 -12.74 1.09 -7.60
C CYS A 166 -14.24 1.24 -7.46
N LYS A 167 -14.86 2.16 -8.22
CA LYS A 167 -16.31 2.38 -8.25
C LYS A 167 -17.05 1.12 -8.67
N ASN A 168 -16.69 0.53 -9.82
CA ASN A 168 -17.31 -0.68 -10.36
C ASN A 168 -17.15 -1.90 -9.44
N LYS A 169 -16.03 -2.01 -8.76
CA LYS A 169 -15.75 -3.10 -7.80
C LYS A 169 -16.26 -2.80 -6.39
N LYS A 170 -16.89 -1.66 -6.16
CA LYS A 170 -17.39 -1.20 -4.84
C LYS A 170 -16.28 -1.19 -3.78
N ILE A 171 -15.11 -0.68 -4.14
CA ILE A 171 -13.97 -0.47 -3.24
C ILE A 171 -14.12 0.88 -2.55
N ASN A 172 -13.94 0.90 -1.23
CA ASN A 172 -13.92 2.15 -0.47
C ASN A 172 -12.58 2.89 -0.69
N LEU A 173 -12.51 3.66 -1.78
CA LEU A 173 -11.36 4.50 -2.12
C LEU A 173 -11.48 5.83 -1.36
N VAL A 174 -10.70 6.00 -0.29
CA VAL A 174 -10.76 7.18 0.59
C VAL A 174 -9.87 8.32 0.15
N GLY A 175 -8.88 8.06 -0.71
CA GLY A 175 -8.01 9.12 -1.22
C GLY A 175 -6.99 8.62 -2.23
N ILE A 176 -6.47 9.58 -3.00
CA ILE A 176 -5.42 9.37 -4.00
C ILE A 176 -4.20 10.19 -3.60
N ILE A 177 -3.04 9.56 -3.66
CA ILE A 177 -1.74 10.22 -3.48
C ILE A 177 -1.03 10.30 -4.83
N LEU A 178 -0.91 11.51 -5.36
CA LEU A 178 0.01 11.81 -6.47
C LEU A 178 1.42 11.94 -5.89
N ASN A 179 2.25 10.95 -6.11
CA ASN A 179 3.59 10.91 -5.57
C ASN A 179 4.62 11.41 -6.59
N ARG A 180 5.11 12.62 -6.38
CA ARG A 180 6.12 13.24 -7.23
C ARG A 180 7.52 12.78 -6.83
N LYS A 181 8.17 12.03 -7.73
CA LYS A 181 9.51 11.50 -7.50
C LYS A 181 10.62 12.37 -8.08
N VAL A 182 10.30 13.20 -9.05
CA VAL A 182 11.24 14.11 -9.73
C VAL A 182 10.99 15.57 -9.31
N LYS A 183 12.03 16.39 -9.32
CA LYS A 183 11.91 17.81 -8.98
C LYS A 183 11.28 18.62 -10.14
N GLU A 184 11.71 18.31 -11.36
CA GLU A 184 11.26 19.02 -12.55
C GLU A 184 10.10 18.27 -13.20
N ILE A 185 9.09 19.02 -13.58
CA ILE A 185 7.90 18.55 -14.29
C ILE A 185 7.70 19.40 -15.53
N PRO A 186 7.04 18.89 -16.58
CA PRO A 186 6.68 19.70 -17.75
C PRO A 186 5.96 20.97 -17.36
N LYS A 187 6.31 22.09 -18.02
CA LYS A 187 5.67 23.38 -17.77
C LYS A 187 4.16 23.27 -18.02
N GLY A 188 3.36 23.75 -17.07
CA GLY A 188 1.90 23.71 -17.13
C GLY A 188 1.26 22.39 -16.68
N MET A 189 2.03 21.38 -16.31
CA MET A 189 1.47 20.12 -15.78
C MET A 189 0.90 20.32 -14.37
N ASP A 190 -0.41 20.15 -14.23
CA ASP A 190 -1.12 20.10 -12.93
C ASP A 190 -2.10 18.93 -12.90
N ASN A 191 -1.55 17.72 -12.78
CA ASN A 191 -2.34 16.48 -12.76
C ASN A 191 -3.39 16.48 -11.64
N MET A 192 -3.11 17.12 -10.50
CA MET A 192 -4.06 17.17 -9.38
C MET A 192 -5.30 17.98 -9.73
N LYS A 193 -5.13 19.15 -10.35
CA LYS A 193 -6.23 20.00 -10.82
C LYS A 193 -7.05 19.28 -11.88
N GLU A 194 -6.38 18.67 -12.85
CA GLU A 194 -7.03 17.94 -13.94
C GLU A 194 -7.87 16.75 -13.42
N ILE A 195 -7.33 15.92 -12.54
CA ILE A 195 -8.09 14.77 -12.01
C ILE A 195 -9.30 15.23 -11.18
N ARG A 196 -9.18 16.35 -10.45
CA ARG A 196 -10.29 16.92 -9.66
C ARG A 196 -11.47 17.38 -10.53
N SER A 197 -11.27 17.70 -11.79
CA SER A 197 -12.38 18.04 -12.70
C SER A 197 -13.21 16.83 -13.14
N TYR A 198 -12.72 15.61 -12.84
CA TYR A 198 -13.39 14.35 -13.20
C TYR A 198 -13.79 13.48 -11.99
N SER A 199 -13.37 13.85 -10.77
CA SER A 199 -13.60 12.99 -9.59
C SER A 199 -13.61 13.80 -8.30
N ASP A 200 -14.59 13.49 -7.43
CA ASP A 200 -14.71 14.06 -6.08
C ASP A 200 -13.84 13.35 -5.03
N ILE A 201 -13.13 12.29 -5.41
CA ILE A 201 -12.23 11.58 -4.50
C ILE A 201 -11.13 12.55 -4.04
N PRO A 202 -10.86 12.66 -2.71
CA PRO A 202 -9.80 13.50 -2.19
C PRO A 202 -8.44 13.15 -2.78
N ILE A 203 -7.75 14.16 -3.35
CA ILE A 203 -6.44 14.00 -3.98
C ILE A 203 -5.43 14.83 -3.23
N PHE A 204 -4.31 14.22 -2.89
CA PHE A 204 -3.18 14.84 -2.24
C PHE A 204 -1.92 14.64 -3.06
N GLN A 205 -0.98 15.57 -2.93
CA GLN A 205 0.31 15.46 -3.59
C GLN A 205 1.42 15.29 -2.55
N THR A 206 2.28 14.30 -2.75
CA THR A 206 3.50 14.13 -1.96
C THR A 206 4.72 14.31 -2.85
N TYR A 207 5.76 14.83 -2.26
CA TYR A 207 7.08 14.92 -2.88
C TYR A 207 7.96 13.81 -2.28
N ASN A 208 8.80 13.20 -3.08
CA ASN A 208 9.75 12.17 -2.63
C ASN A 208 10.85 12.78 -1.74
N CYS A 209 10.41 13.47 -0.70
CA CYS A 209 11.20 14.22 0.28
C CYS A 209 11.06 13.58 1.65
N THR A 210 11.47 14.30 2.69
CA THR A 210 11.31 13.84 4.08
C THR A 210 9.84 13.85 4.50
N ILE A 211 9.49 13.03 5.49
CA ILE A 211 8.15 12.98 6.10
C ILE A 211 7.72 14.36 6.61
N ARG A 212 8.67 15.19 7.07
CA ARG A 212 8.39 16.55 7.56
C ARG A 212 7.71 17.41 6.48
N SER A 213 8.17 17.36 5.24
CA SER A 213 7.60 18.17 4.13
C SER A 213 6.18 17.74 3.76
N ASN A 214 5.83 16.47 3.98
CA ASN A 214 4.52 15.91 3.63
C ASN A 214 3.58 15.75 4.85
N ARG A 215 3.96 16.23 6.03
CA ARG A 215 3.19 16.03 7.28
C ARG A 215 1.73 16.52 7.16
N LYS A 216 1.51 17.67 6.52
CA LYS A 216 0.16 18.22 6.31
C LYS A 216 -0.71 17.30 5.44
N VAL A 217 -0.10 16.62 4.46
CA VAL A 217 -0.80 15.65 3.60
C VAL A 217 -1.24 14.44 4.42
N PHE A 218 -0.34 13.88 5.22
CA PHE A 218 -0.67 12.72 6.05
C PHE A 218 -1.65 13.05 7.18
N ALA A 219 -1.66 14.29 7.69
CA ALA A 219 -2.68 14.75 8.64
C ALA A 219 -4.08 14.72 8.00
N LYS A 220 -4.25 15.35 6.84
CA LYS A 220 -5.55 15.35 6.12
C LYS A 220 -5.99 13.94 5.73
N LEU A 221 -5.06 13.09 5.31
CA LEU A 221 -5.36 11.70 4.98
C LEU A 221 -5.75 10.90 6.23
N PHE A 222 -5.12 11.16 7.37
CA PHE A 222 -5.48 10.57 8.64
C PHE A 222 -6.92 10.94 9.04
N ASP A 223 -7.30 12.21 8.95
CA ASP A 223 -8.65 12.66 9.26
C ASP A 223 -9.70 11.91 8.40
N LEU A 224 -9.46 11.74 7.10
CA LEU A 224 -10.33 10.97 6.20
C LEU A 224 -10.40 9.47 6.54
N ILE A 225 -9.33 8.92 7.06
CA ILE A 225 -9.28 7.50 7.44
C ILE A 225 -10.07 7.26 8.72
N PHE A 226 -10.08 8.22 9.65
CA PHE A 226 -10.69 8.07 10.97
C PHE A 226 -12.08 8.74 11.11
N SER A 227 -12.50 9.53 10.09
CA SER A 227 -13.91 9.92 9.91
C SER A 227 -14.76 8.73 9.47
#